data_4fae1e8c03530f814b4d41a3c3344e6c
#
_entry.id   4fae1e8c03530f814b4d41a3c3344e6c
#
_cell.length_a   1.000
_cell.length_b   1.000
_cell.length_c   1.000
_cell.angle_alpha   90.00
_cell.angle_beta   90.00
_cell.angle_gamma   90.00
#
_symmetry.space_group_name_H-M   'P 1'
#
loop_
_entity.id
_entity.type
_entity.pdbx_description
1 polymer ?
#
loop_
_entity_poly.entity_id
_entity_poly.type
_entity_poly.pdbx_seq_one_letter_code
_entity_poly.pdbx_strand_id
1 'polypeptide(L)'
;MDEIRTLFQEYEKELDENLCFQSFEAELKDPLKKYGSPKGVLYIAEWNDAVAGCIALTDISTPANKGTGSLNMTAGASTKLSTVCEMKRLYVRPQFRKHKIGRAMVEQLMKDAEQLGYKTMKLDTLQKLQPAIILYKQYGFTETTAYYENPLPGVVYMEKRLVAD
;
A
#
# COMPACT_ATOMS: atom_id res chain seq x y z
N MET A 1 -11.17 5.95 -14.32
CA MET A 1 -9.79 5.44 -14.44
C MET A 1 -8.78 6.51 -14.86
N ASP A 2 -9.17 7.47 -15.67
CA ASP A 2 -8.25 8.54 -16.10
C ASP A 2 -7.81 9.43 -14.94
N GLU A 3 -8.71 9.72 -14.01
CA GLU A 3 -8.37 10.43 -12.77
C GLU A 3 -7.32 9.72 -11.91
N ILE A 4 -7.39 8.38 -11.82
CA ILE A 4 -6.37 7.60 -11.10
C ILE A 4 -5.00 7.73 -11.77
N ARG A 5 -4.95 7.63 -13.10
CA ARG A 5 -3.70 7.80 -13.84
C ARG A 5 -3.12 9.20 -13.63
N THR A 6 -3.98 10.21 -13.67
CA THR A 6 -3.58 11.60 -13.40
C THR A 6 -3.02 11.75 -11.99
N LEU A 7 -3.69 11.22 -10.96
CA LEU A 7 -3.22 11.28 -9.58
C LEU A 7 -1.90 10.53 -9.37
N PHE A 8 -1.71 9.39 -10.02
CA PHE A 8 -0.45 8.64 -9.96
C PHE A 8 0.71 9.40 -10.60
N GLN A 9 0.46 10.06 -11.73
CA GLN A 9 1.46 10.91 -12.41
C GLN A 9 1.78 12.18 -11.59
N GLU A 10 0.77 12.80 -10.98
CA GLU A 10 0.96 13.93 -10.06
C GLU A 10 1.81 13.51 -8.86
N TYR A 11 1.55 12.33 -8.30
CA TYR A 11 2.31 11.76 -7.20
C TYR A 11 3.77 11.52 -7.57
N GLU A 12 4.05 10.86 -8.70
CA GLU A 12 5.41 10.63 -9.20
C GLU A 12 6.17 11.95 -9.41
N LYS A 13 5.51 12.92 -10.05
CA LYS A 13 6.10 14.24 -10.29
C LYS A 13 6.42 14.98 -9.00
N GLU A 14 5.55 14.91 -8.00
CA GLU A 14 5.80 15.55 -6.71
C GLU A 14 6.90 14.86 -5.91
N LEU A 15 6.99 13.54 -6.02
CA LEU A 15 8.08 12.78 -5.42
C LEU A 15 9.43 13.21 -5.99
N ASP A 16 9.47 13.69 -7.23
CA ASP A 16 10.69 13.98 -7.99
C ASP A 16 11.65 12.78 -8.05
N GLU A 17 11.06 11.58 -8.22
CA GLU A 17 11.75 10.30 -8.23
C GLU A 17 11.21 9.41 -9.35
N ASN A 18 12.08 8.61 -9.95
CA ASN A 18 11.67 7.65 -10.98
C ASN A 18 11.11 6.37 -10.33
N LEU A 19 9.85 6.06 -10.59
CA LEU A 19 9.16 4.88 -10.06
C LEU A 19 9.20 3.66 -11.00
N CYS A 20 9.98 3.69 -12.09
CA CYS A 20 10.05 2.59 -13.07
C CYS A 20 10.41 1.24 -12.45
N PHE A 21 11.24 1.22 -11.40
CA PHE A 21 11.59 -0.01 -10.66
C PHE A 21 10.39 -0.70 -10.01
N GLN A 22 9.26 -0.01 -9.83
CA GLN A 22 8.01 -0.55 -9.31
C GLN A 22 7.04 -1.00 -10.42
N SER A 23 7.49 -1.06 -11.68
CA SER A 23 6.63 -1.31 -12.85
C SER A 23 5.53 -0.26 -13.01
N PHE A 24 5.86 1.00 -12.74
CA PHE A 24 4.91 2.11 -12.70
C PHE A 24 4.16 2.32 -14.02
N GLU A 25 4.82 2.14 -15.16
CA GLU A 25 4.17 2.22 -16.48
C GLU A 25 3.08 1.16 -16.66
N ALA A 26 3.34 -0.08 -16.23
CA ALA A 26 2.34 -1.15 -16.27
C ALA A 26 1.17 -0.86 -15.33
N GLU A 27 1.45 -0.25 -14.19
CA GLU A 27 0.46 0.19 -13.21
C GLU A 27 -0.43 1.32 -13.76
N LEU A 28 0.16 2.29 -14.46
CA LEU A 28 -0.60 3.35 -15.16
C LEU A 28 -1.48 2.79 -16.26
N LYS A 29 -1.00 1.78 -17.00
CA LYS A 29 -1.77 1.14 -18.07
C LYS A 29 -3.02 0.46 -17.55
N ASP A 30 -2.90 -0.30 -16.46
CA ASP A 30 -4.01 -1.03 -15.83
C ASP A 30 -3.86 -1.04 -14.30
N PRO A 31 -4.32 0.03 -13.62
CA PRO A 31 -4.22 0.12 -12.15
C PRO A 31 -4.97 -1.00 -11.43
N LEU A 32 -6.09 -1.48 -12.00
CA LEU A 32 -6.90 -2.52 -11.36
C LEU A 32 -6.28 -3.91 -11.43
N LYS A 33 -5.35 -4.15 -12.34
CA LYS A 33 -4.58 -5.40 -12.35
C LYS A 33 -3.79 -5.60 -11.05
N LYS A 34 -3.31 -4.51 -10.46
CA LYS A 34 -2.52 -4.54 -9.22
C LYS A 34 -3.37 -4.29 -7.98
N TYR A 35 -4.31 -3.36 -8.06
CA TYR A 35 -5.07 -2.85 -6.92
C TYR A 35 -6.55 -3.23 -6.95
N GLY A 36 -6.97 -4.08 -7.87
CA GLY A 36 -8.36 -4.48 -8.00
C GLY A 36 -8.78 -5.60 -7.05
N SER A 37 -10.11 -5.72 -6.88
CA SER A 37 -10.74 -6.84 -6.17
C SER A 37 -10.31 -8.19 -6.77
N PRO A 38 -10.26 -9.30 -5.97
CA PRO A 38 -10.74 -9.39 -4.59
C PRO A 38 -9.68 -9.09 -3.52
N LYS A 39 -8.43 -8.86 -3.88
CA LYS A 39 -7.32 -8.75 -2.93
C LYS A 39 -6.77 -7.34 -2.77
N GLY A 40 -7.12 -6.44 -3.66
CA GLY A 40 -6.67 -5.07 -3.68
C GLY A 40 -7.81 -4.08 -3.42
N VAL A 41 -7.42 -2.84 -3.15
CA VAL A 41 -8.31 -1.69 -2.99
C VAL A 41 -7.70 -0.49 -3.68
N LEU A 42 -8.51 0.29 -4.36
CA LEU A 42 -8.10 1.53 -4.99
C LEU A 42 -9.18 2.59 -4.78
N TYR A 43 -8.84 3.65 -4.08
CA TYR A 43 -9.75 4.76 -3.79
C TYR A 43 -9.32 6.07 -4.45
N ILE A 44 -10.33 6.81 -4.87
CA ILE A 44 -10.27 8.25 -5.12
C ILE A 44 -10.97 8.93 -3.95
N ALA A 45 -10.35 9.96 -3.40
CA ALA A 45 -10.97 10.85 -2.44
C ALA A 45 -11.47 12.10 -3.15
N GLU A 46 -12.66 12.53 -2.80
CA GLU A 46 -13.27 13.78 -3.28
C GLU A 46 -13.51 14.74 -2.12
N TRP A 47 -13.40 16.02 -2.40
CA TRP A 47 -13.72 17.09 -1.48
C TRP A 47 -14.50 18.19 -2.21
N ASN A 48 -15.73 18.44 -1.79
CA ASN A 48 -16.63 19.41 -2.44
C ASN A 48 -16.70 19.20 -3.97
N ASP A 49 -17.03 17.96 -4.38
CA ASP A 49 -17.16 17.52 -5.77
C ASP A 49 -15.88 17.60 -6.62
N ALA A 50 -14.74 17.85 -5.99
CA ALA A 50 -13.44 17.86 -6.66
C ALA A 50 -12.57 16.69 -6.23
N VAL A 51 -11.89 16.05 -7.19
CA VAL A 51 -10.94 14.98 -6.92
C VAL A 51 -9.75 15.51 -6.13
N ALA A 52 -9.58 14.99 -4.93
CA ALA A 52 -8.61 15.48 -3.95
C ALA A 52 -7.39 14.59 -3.75
N GLY A 53 -7.50 13.28 -4.01
CA GLY A 53 -6.38 12.37 -3.80
C GLY A 53 -6.72 10.91 -4.07
N CYS A 54 -5.78 10.03 -3.78
CA CYS A 54 -5.94 8.58 -3.92
C CYS A 54 -5.14 7.81 -2.88
N ILE A 55 -5.48 6.53 -2.73
CA ILE A 55 -4.73 5.53 -1.96
C ILE A 55 -5.01 4.15 -2.55
N ALA A 56 -4.05 3.25 -2.43
CA ALA A 56 -4.16 1.89 -2.94
C ALA A 56 -3.65 0.85 -1.94
N LEU A 57 -4.14 -0.37 -2.07
CA LEU A 57 -3.70 -1.55 -1.34
C LEU A 57 -3.49 -2.71 -2.30
N THR A 58 -2.42 -3.44 -2.13
CA THR A 58 -2.11 -4.65 -2.88
C THR A 58 -1.69 -5.79 -1.97
N ASP A 59 -2.00 -7.03 -2.40
CA ASP A 59 -1.54 -8.25 -1.73
C ASP A 59 -0.05 -8.48 -2.03
N ILE A 60 0.74 -8.59 -0.98
CA ILE A 60 2.16 -8.98 -1.06
C ILE A 60 2.45 -10.26 -0.26
N SER A 61 1.41 -11.01 0.06
CA SER A 61 1.56 -12.31 0.72
C SER A 61 2.41 -13.23 -0.16
N THR A 62 3.47 -13.78 0.41
CA THR A 62 4.29 -14.77 -0.30
C THR A 62 3.42 -16.00 -0.57
N PRO A 63 3.31 -16.52 -1.80
CA PRO A 63 2.66 -17.78 -2.03
C PRO A 63 3.36 -18.83 -1.17
N ALA A 64 2.61 -19.56 -0.34
CA ALA A 64 3.15 -20.70 0.36
C ALA A 64 3.90 -21.56 -0.66
N ASN A 65 5.20 -21.77 -0.45
CA ASN A 65 6.13 -22.47 -1.34
C ASN A 65 5.42 -23.51 -2.21
N LYS A 66 5.47 -23.34 -3.52
CA LYS A 66 5.40 -24.47 -4.44
C LYS A 66 6.71 -25.23 -4.29
N GLY A 67 6.82 -25.98 -3.20
CA GLY A 67 7.90 -26.93 -3.00
C GLY A 67 7.84 -27.96 -4.10
N THR A 68 8.83 -27.94 -5.00
CA THR A 68 9.19 -29.08 -5.80
C THR A 68 9.70 -30.18 -4.84
N GLY A 69 8.96 -31.25 -4.74
CA GLY A 69 9.54 -32.47 -4.22
C GLY A 69 8.80 -33.17 -3.07
N SER A 70 8.23 -34.30 -3.43
CA SER A 70 7.98 -35.48 -2.59
C SER A 70 6.87 -35.44 -1.53
N LEU A 71 5.89 -36.24 -1.84
CA LEU A 71 4.81 -36.73 -1.00
C LEU A 71 5.32 -37.21 0.38
N ASN A 72 4.88 -36.53 1.44
CA ASN A 72 4.58 -37.16 2.70
C ASN A 72 3.41 -36.42 3.35
N MET A 73 2.23 -37.04 3.23
CA MET A 73 1.03 -36.61 3.90
C MET A 73 1.14 -36.93 5.41
N THR A 74 1.35 -35.89 6.21
CA THR A 74 0.89 -35.93 7.60
C THR A 74 -0.09 -34.77 7.78
N ALA A 75 -1.34 -35.16 7.95
CA ALA A 75 -2.42 -34.25 8.28
C ALA A 75 -2.13 -33.56 9.61
N GLY A 76 -2.25 -32.20 9.63
CA GLY A 76 -2.31 -31.47 10.89
C GLY A 76 -1.54 -30.17 11.05
N ALA A 77 -0.93 -29.61 10.01
CA ALA A 77 -0.39 -28.26 10.09
C ALA A 77 -1.31 -27.31 9.31
N SER A 78 -2.16 -26.58 10.02
CA SER A 78 -2.80 -25.37 9.51
C SER A 78 -1.69 -24.43 9.07
N THR A 79 -1.37 -24.42 7.79
CA THR A 79 -0.50 -23.40 7.19
C THR A 79 -1.22 -22.07 7.32
N LYS A 80 -0.93 -21.37 8.41
CA LYS A 80 -1.38 -20.01 8.66
C LYS A 80 -0.82 -19.16 7.52
N LEU A 81 -1.61 -18.94 6.46
CA LEU A 81 -1.25 -18.03 5.38
C LEU A 81 -0.92 -16.67 6.04
N SER A 82 0.34 -16.29 5.97
CA SER A 82 0.76 -14.95 6.38
C SER A 82 0.19 -13.98 5.36
N THR A 83 -0.95 -13.39 5.69
CA THR A 83 -1.65 -12.45 4.84
C THR A 83 -1.07 -11.06 5.08
N VAL A 84 -0.24 -10.62 4.16
CA VAL A 84 0.43 -9.33 4.20
C VAL A 84 -0.02 -8.49 3.02
N CYS A 85 -0.45 -7.27 3.28
CA CYS A 85 -0.74 -6.29 2.25
C CYS A 85 0.23 -5.11 2.31
N GLU A 86 0.24 -4.33 1.25
CA GLU A 86 1.03 -3.11 1.13
C GLU A 86 0.13 -1.92 0.81
N MET A 87 0.24 -0.85 1.61
CA MET A 87 -0.32 0.46 1.29
C MET A 87 0.55 1.16 0.27
N LYS A 88 -0.06 1.67 -0.79
CA LYS A 88 0.61 2.35 -1.91
C LYS A 88 -0.14 3.62 -2.31
N ARG A 89 0.58 4.52 -2.94
CA ARG A 89 0.01 5.67 -3.67
C ARG A 89 -0.87 6.58 -2.81
N LEU A 90 -0.54 6.73 -1.52
CA LEU A 90 -1.17 7.75 -0.70
C LEU A 90 -0.74 9.13 -1.22
N TYR A 91 -1.68 9.82 -1.83
CA TYR A 91 -1.47 11.15 -2.38
C TYR A 91 -2.68 12.04 -2.15
N VAL A 92 -2.44 13.26 -1.72
CA VAL A 92 -3.45 14.32 -1.61
C VAL A 92 -2.92 15.55 -2.33
N ARG A 93 -3.70 16.04 -3.27
CA ARG A 93 -3.36 17.27 -4.01
C ARG A 93 -3.10 18.42 -3.03
N PRO A 94 -2.09 19.26 -3.25
CA PRO A 94 -1.64 20.30 -2.31
C PRO A 94 -2.76 21.20 -1.76
N GLN A 95 -3.70 21.62 -2.61
CA GLN A 95 -4.81 22.48 -2.23
C GLN A 95 -5.80 21.84 -1.24
N PHE A 96 -5.79 20.51 -1.10
CA PHE A 96 -6.72 19.79 -0.21
C PHE A 96 -6.05 19.23 1.06
N ARG A 97 -4.74 19.44 1.28
CA ARG A 97 -3.96 18.80 2.35
C ARG A 97 -4.40 19.13 3.77
N LYS A 98 -5.00 20.24 4.04
CA LYS A 98 -5.39 20.65 5.41
C LYS A 98 -6.76 20.07 5.85
N HIS A 99 -7.42 19.31 5.00
CA HIS A 99 -8.77 18.78 5.24
C HIS A 99 -8.79 17.36 5.81
N LYS A 100 -7.66 16.84 6.33
CA LYS A 100 -7.53 15.50 6.93
C LYS A 100 -7.88 14.34 5.97
N ILE A 101 -7.87 14.56 4.66
CA ILE A 101 -8.25 13.57 3.64
C ILE A 101 -7.31 12.37 3.67
N GLY A 102 -6.00 12.59 3.76
CA GLY A 102 -5.02 11.50 3.88
C GLY A 102 -5.26 10.61 5.10
N ARG A 103 -5.64 11.22 6.24
CA ARG A 103 -6.02 10.50 7.45
C ARG A 103 -7.24 9.61 7.20
N ALA A 104 -8.30 10.17 6.64
CA ALA A 104 -9.53 9.41 6.36
C ALA A 104 -9.29 8.24 5.39
N MET A 105 -8.47 8.44 4.36
CA MET A 105 -8.10 7.39 3.42
C MET A 105 -7.31 6.26 4.09
N VAL A 106 -6.33 6.59 4.94
CA VAL A 106 -5.54 5.58 5.68
C VAL A 106 -6.43 4.79 6.63
N GLU A 107 -7.33 5.44 7.37
CA GLU A 107 -8.28 4.79 8.27
C GLU A 107 -9.20 3.82 7.52
N GLN A 108 -9.74 4.25 6.38
CA GLN A 108 -10.61 3.40 5.57
C GLN A 108 -9.84 2.21 5.01
N LEU A 109 -8.64 2.45 4.47
CA LEU A 109 -7.83 1.37 3.89
C LEU A 109 -7.44 0.31 4.93
N MET A 110 -7.14 0.70 6.17
CA MET A 110 -6.84 -0.24 7.26
C MET A 110 -8.06 -1.10 7.60
N LYS A 111 -9.26 -0.51 7.67
CA LYS A 111 -10.51 -1.27 7.89
C LYS A 111 -10.76 -2.29 6.80
N ASP A 112 -10.57 -1.88 5.54
CA ASP A 112 -10.77 -2.78 4.41
C ASP A 112 -9.73 -3.91 4.40
N ALA A 113 -8.49 -3.61 4.74
CA ALA A 113 -7.45 -4.63 4.87
C ALA A 113 -7.80 -5.68 5.94
N GLU A 114 -8.33 -5.27 7.08
CA GLU A 114 -8.82 -6.16 8.14
C GLU A 114 -9.98 -7.02 7.64
N GLN A 115 -10.96 -6.43 6.94
CA GLN A 115 -12.11 -7.14 6.36
C GLN A 115 -11.69 -8.14 5.28
N LEU A 116 -10.67 -7.82 4.50
CA LEU A 116 -10.07 -8.74 3.52
C LEU A 116 -9.23 -9.86 4.17
N GLY A 117 -9.06 -9.81 5.49
CA GLY A 117 -8.36 -10.84 6.25
C GLY A 117 -6.84 -10.66 6.35
N TYR A 118 -6.31 -9.51 5.96
CA TYR A 118 -4.90 -9.19 6.15
C TYR A 118 -4.55 -9.05 7.63
N LYS A 119 -3.39 -9.55 8.00
CA LYS A 119 -2.88 -9.53 9.38
C LYS A 119 -1.83 -8.44 9.60
N THR A 120 -1.11 -8.10 8.53
CA THR A 120 -0.04 -7.11 8.56
C THR A 120 -0.15 -6.21 7.34
N MET A 121 -0.02 -4.92 7.55
CA MET A 121 0.11 -3.93 6.49
C MET A 121 1.53 -3.36 6.51
N LYS A 122 2.16 -3.33 5.36
CA LYS A 122 3.47 -2.73 5.13
C LYS A 122 3.35 -1.52 4.22
N LEU A 123 4.34 -0.68 4.26
CA LEU A 123 4.53 0.42 3.32
C LEU A 123 6.00 0.78 3.20
N ASP A 124 6.36 1.40 2.11
CA ASP A 124 7.60 2.13 1.98
C ASP A 124 7.31 3.61 1.70
N THR A 125 8.17 4.46 2.22
CA THR A 125 8.09 5.90 2.05
C THR A 125 9.50 6.49 1.98
N LEU A 126 9.61 7.78 1.77
CA LEU A 126 10.90 8.46 1.74
C LEU A 126 11.06 9.36 2.97
N GLN A 127 12.26 9.43 3.51
CA GLN A 127 12.57 10.24 4.69
C GLN A 127 12.18 11.71 4.50
N LYS A 128 12.23 12.23 3.27
CA LYS A 128 11.79 13.59 2.94
C LYS A 128 10.29 13.84 3.13
N LEU A 129 9.47 12.77 3.16
CA LEU A 129 8.01 12.85 3.32
C LEU A 129 7.60 12.81 4.80
N GLN A 130 8.11 13.73 5.60
CA GLN A 130 7.89 13.77 7.05
C GLN A 130 6.40 13.81 7.45
N PRO A 131 5.50 14.58 6.80
CA PRO A 131 4.09 14.56 7.15
C PRO A 131 3.45 13.17 7.02
N ALA A 132 3.83 12.39 6.01
CA ALA A 132 3.35 11.03 5.82
C ALA A 132 3.88 10.08 6.91
N ILE A 133 5.18 10.16 7.23
CA ILE A 133 5.80 9.34 8.29
C ILE A 133 5.14 9.62 9.64
N ILE A 134 4.88 10.89 9.97
CA ILE A 134 4.18 11.28 11.21
C ILE A 134 2.77 10.66 11.22
N LEU A 135 2.05 10.74 10.11
CA LEU A 135 0.72 10.16 9.98
C LEU A 135 0.76 8.64 10.23
N TYR A 136 1.68 7.92 9.59
CA TYR A 136 1.81 6.47 9.78
C TYR A 136 2.13 6.10 11.22
N LYS A 137 3.06 6.81 11.88
CA LYS A 137 3.39 6.61 13.29
C LYS A 137 2.17 6.83 14.21
N GLN A 138 1.33 7.81 13.93
CA GLN A 138 0.07 8.05 14.67
C GLN A 138 -0.90 6.88 14.57
N TYR A 139 -0.87 6.11 13.48
CA TYR A 139 -1.67 4.90 13.30
C TYR A 139 -0.99 3.62 13.79
N GLY A 140 0.17 3.74 14.43
CA GLY A 140 0.87 2.62 15.02
C GLY A 140 1.78 1.85 14.06
N PHE A 141 2.11 2.42 12.91
CA PHE A 141 3.18 1.89 12.08
C PHE A 141 4.53 2.13 12.73
N THR A 142 5.39 1.13 12.70
CA THR A 142 6.77 1.17 13.18
C THR A 142 7.73 0.87 12.04
N GLU A 143 8.95 1.36 12.13
CA GLU A 143 9.98 1.07 11.14
C GLU A 143 10.33 -0.42 11.16
N THR A 144 10.56 -0.98 9.99
CA THR A 144 10.91 -2.38 9.80
C THR A 144 12.04 -2.53 8.78
N THR A 145 12.51 -3.74 8.60
CA THR A 145 13.52 -4.06 7.59
C THR A 145 12.94 -4.03 6.18
N ALA A 146 13.80 -3.82 5.19
CA ALA A 146 13.41 -3.89 3.78
C ALA A 146 12.79 -5.24 3.45
N TYR A 147 11.62 -5.24 2.82
CA TYR A 147 10.94 -6.43 2.33
C TYR A 147 11.00 -6.56 0.80
N TYR A 148 11.55 -5.57 0.13
CA TYR A 148 11.98 -5.60 -1.26
C TYR A 148 13.08 -4.54 -1.46
N GLU A 149 13.78 -4.61 -2.58
CA GLU A 149 14.84 -3.66 -2.90
C GLU A 149 14.23 -2.40 -3.56
N ASN A 150 14.32 -1.27 -2.86
CA ASN A 150 13.97 0.03 -3.38
C ASN A 150 15.25 0.86 -3.55
N PRO A 151 15.64 1.24 -4.79
CA PRO A 151 16.90 1.91 -5.06
C PRO A 151 16.91 3.41 -4.71
N LEU A 152 15.76 3.97 -4.30
CA LEU A 152 15.68 5.39 -4.01
C LEU A 152 16.44 5.77 -2.74
N PRO A 153 17.01 6.99 -2.67
CA PRO A 153 17.68 7.45 -1.46
C PRO A 153 16.67 7.74 -0.34
N GLY A 154 17.07 7.42 0.90
CA GLY A 154 16.25 7.73 2.09
C GLY A 154 14.95 6.95 2.21
N VAL A 155 14.92 5.72 1.72
CA VAL A 155 13.75 4.83 1.87
C VAL A 155 13.58 4.44 3.33
N VAL A 156 12.34 4.52 3.81
CA VAL A 156 11.90 4.06 5.13
C VAL A 156 10.81 3.00 4.92
N TYR A 157 11.05 1.81 5.44
CA TYR A 157 10.06 0.73 5.45
C TYR A 157 9.33 0.72 6.78
N MET A 158 8.02 0.59 6.74
CA MET A 158 7.19 0.57 7.94
C MET A 158 6.18 -0.57 7.88
N GLU A 159 5.77 -1.05 9.06
CA GLU A 159 4.75 -2.08 9.17
C GLU A 159 3.84 -1.87 10.39
N LYS A 160 2.66 -2.42 10.30
CA LYS A 160 1.67 -2.46 11.36
C LYS A 160 0.94 -3.81 11.36
N ARG A 161 0.77 -4.40 12.54
CA ARG A 161 -0.21 -5.50 12.74
C ARG A 161 -1.62 -4.90 12.78
N LEU A 162 -2.51 -5.45 11.96
CA LEU A 162 -3.89 -4.97 11.80
C LEU A 162 -4.85 -5.57 12.84
N VAL A 163 -4.58 -6.79 13.29
CA VAL A 163 -5.40 -7.51 14.28
C VAL A 163 -4.56 -7.82 15.51
N ALA A 164 -5.15 -7.64 16.70
CA ALA A 164 -4.57 -8.14 17.93
C ALA A 164 -4.60 -9.69 17.93
N ASP A 165 -3.60 -10.30 18.57
CA ASP A 165 -3.56 -11.76 18.80
C ASP A 165 -4.71 -12.20 19.69
#